data_bae244aa818481484cfebdf0962aa8c7
#
_entry.id   bae244aa818481484cfebdf0962aa8c7
#
_cell.length_a   1.000
_cell.length_b   1.000
_cell.length_c   1.000
_cell.angle_alpha   90.00
_cell.angle_beta   90.00
_cell.angle_gamma   90.00
#
_symmetry.space_group_name_H-M   'P 1'
#
loop_
_entity.id
_entity.type
_entity.pdbx_description
1 polymer ?
#
loop_
_entity_poly.entity_id
_entity_poly.type
_entity_poly.pdbx_seq_one_letter_code
_entity_poly.pdbx_strand_id
1 'polypeptide(L)'
;PHPHIITESGRATVAYYSVLLFNVLDVSAVEEAQLPAELPEDTPEPVLNMREVYGNISLRNLQECYNDAIYYRDEMRKLFSTGRVNLRQRTLSERFFWAIIMRIAQEKVKLKTVPRDLQDIDVSLADIYYGNFSVFQSLPDSWAIDQLFPVMPVHRLNEFPSRQGIISDITCDSDGRIDHFIDPQGLKTTLDLHPLKDGEEYYLGVFLVGAYQETLGDLHNLMGDTNVVSIRVDPDGGYEYVREIRGDSVADILSYVEYDLS
;
A
#
# COMPACT_ATOMS: atom_id res chain seq x y z
N PRO A 1 39.23 26.77 25.55
CA PRO A 1 39.08 25.44 24.98
C PRO A 1 37.69 25.31 24.37
N HIS A 2 37.59 24.75 23.18
CA HIS A 2 36.28 24.44 22.56
C HIS A 2 35.65 23.23 23.27
N PRO A 3 34.33 23.20 23.41
CA PRO A 3 33.66 22.03 23.98
C PRO A 3 33.77 20.80 23.08
N HIS A 4 33.79 19.62 23.66
CA HIS A 4 33.61 18.39 22.94
C HIS A 4 32.12 18.22 22.60
N ILE A 5 31.81 17.93 21.32
CA ILE A 5 30.44 17.68 20.85
C ILE A 5 30.31 16.19 20.59
N ILE A 6 29.34 15.56 21.24
CA ILE A 6 28.99 14.17 21.04
C ILE A 6 27.56 14.14 20.43
N THR A 7 27.38 13.44 19.32
CA THR A 7 26.08 13.31 18.65
C THR A 7 25.73 11.83 18.50
N GLU A 8 24.45 11.51 18.63
CA GLU A 8 23.86 10.20 18.31
C GLU A 8 23.20 10.31 16.92
N SER A 9 24.00 10.33 15.86
CA SER A 9 23.55 10.60 14.48
C SER A 9 24.04 9.54 13.48
N GLY A 10 24.22 8.30 13.90
CA GLY A 10 24.73 7.22 13.07
C GLY A 10 23.91 7.03 11.79
N ARG A 11 22.61 6.88 11.90
CA ARG A 11 21.68 6.74 10.75
C ARG A 11 21.79 7.92 9.78
N ALA A 12 21.76 9.15 10.26
CA ALA A 12 21.84 10.35 9.44
C ALA A 12 23.15 10.46 8.65
N THR A 13 24.24 9.86 9.14
CA THR A 13 25.56 9.91 8.51
C THR A 13 25.66 8.98 7.29
N VAL A 14 24.95 7.85 7.29
CA VAL A 14 25.13 6.80 6.26
C VAL A 14 23.85 6.44 5.49
N ALA A 15 22.68 6.97 5.89
CA ALA A 15 21.42 6.62 5.24
C ALA A 15 21.40 6.98 3.74
N TYR A 16 21.99 8.08 3.36
CA TYR A 16 21.87 8.67 2.01
C TYR A 16 22.64 7.93 0.90
N TYR A 17 23.52 6.98 1.23
CA TYR A 17 24.36 6.34 0.21
C TYR A 17 23.63 5.23 -0.56
N SER A 18 22.49 4.78 -0.12
CA SER A 18 21.75 3.68 -0.75
C SER A 18 20.30 4.02 -1.00
N VAL A 19 19.78 3.51 -2.09
CA VAL A 19 18.36 3.58 -2.53
C VAL A 19 17.92 2.17 -2.91
N LEU A 20 16.77 1.74 -2.41
CA LEU A 20 16.09 0.54 -2.87
C LEU A 20 15.20 0.90 -4.06
N LEU A 21 15.36 0.19 -5.17
CA LEU A 21 14.49 0.27 -6.33
C LEU A 21 13.77 -1.06 -6.53
N PHE A 22 12.46 -1.02 -6.72
CA PHE A 22 11.69 -2.21 -7.05
C PHE A 22 10.63 -1.90 -8.12
N ASN A 23 10.33 -2.89 -8.93
CA ASN A 23 9.25 -2.82 -9.91
C ASN A 23 7.92 -3.15 -9.25
N VAL A 24 6.86 -2.45 -9.63
CA VAL A 24 5.49 -2.80 -9.28
C VAL A 24 5.00 -3.88 -10.25
N LEU A 25 4.61 -5.02 -9.71
CA LEU A 25 4.20 -6.19 -10.49
C LEU A 25 2.73 -6.13 -10.88
N ASP A 26 1.88 -5.63 -9.98
CA ASP A 26 0.43 -5.55 -10.18
C ASP A 26 -0.20 -4.55 -9.21
N VAL A 27 -1.44 -4.18 -9.43
CA VAL A 27 -2.24 -3.30 -8.57
C VAL A 27 -3.61 -3.88 -8.33
N SER A 28 -3.98 -4.05 -7.06
CA SER A 28 -5.36 -4.31 -6.67
C SER A 28 -6.05 -2.97 -6.42
N ALA A 29 -6.89 -2.57 -7.37
CA ALA A 29 -7.63 -1.31 -7.29
C ALA A 29 -9.06 -1.55 -6.85
N VAL A 30 -9.59 -0.64 -6.04
CA VAL A 30 -11.03 -0.59 -5.77
C VAL A 30 -11.69 0.14 -6.95
N GLU A 31 -12.34 -0.63 -7.83
CA GLU A 31 -13.06 -0.10 -8.98
C GLU A 31 -14.43 0.44 -8.56
N GLU A 32 -14.89 1.46 -9.29
CA GLU A 32 -16.25 1.97 -9.11
C GLU A 32 -17.28 0.88 -9.46
N ALA A 33 -18.03 0.45 -8.44
CA ALA A 33 -19.01 -0.60 -8.61
C ALA A 33 -20.19 -0.12 -9.47
N GLN A 34 -20.37 -0.72 -10.64
CA GLN A 34 -21.58 -0.50 -11.43
C GLN A 34 -22.78 -1.10 -10.71
N LEU A 35 -23.64 -0.26 -10.15
CA LEU A 35 -24.85 -0.69 -9.50
C LEU A 35 -25.95 -0.99 -10.53
N PRO A 36 -26.73 -2.07 -10.34
CA PRO A 36 -27.84 -2.39 -11.25
C PRO A 36 -28.97 -1.34 -11.09
N ALA A 37 -29.57 -0.95 -12.20
CA ALA A 37 -30.71 -0.02 -12.21
C ALA A 37 -31.93 -0.65 -11.49
N GLU A 38 -32.15 -1.94 -11.74
CA GLU A 38 -33.21 -2.73 -11.13
C GLU A 38 -32.65 -3.85 -10.29
N LEU A 39 -33.20 -4.07 -9.13
CA LEU A 39 -32.82 -5.15 -8.23
C LEU A 39 -33.66 -6.41 -8.51
N PRO A 40 -33.07 -7.62 -8.38
CA PRO A 40 -33.83 -8.86 -8.44
C PRO A 40 -34.96 -8.91 -7.41
N GLU A 41 -36.05 -9.63 -7.72
CA GLU A 41 -37.20 -9.77 -6.81
C GLU A 41 -36.83 -10.43 -5.47
N ASP A 42 -35.83 -11.32 -5.48
CA ASP A 42 -35.32 -12.04 -4.31
C ASP A 42 -34.21 -11.27 -3.56
N THR A 43 -34.12 -9.93 -3.75
CA THR A 43 -33.11 -9.12 -3.08
C THR A 43 -33.35 -9.05 -1.58
N PRO A 44 -32.37 -9.42 -0.74
CA PRO A 44 -32.49 -9.35 0.73
C PRO A 44 -32.70 -7.91 1.24
N GLU A 45 -33.47 -7.79 2.32
CA GLU A 45 -33.78 -6.50 2.96
C GLU A 45 -32.53 -5.63 3.24
N PRO A 46 -31.40 -6.15 3.77
CA PRO A 46 -30.21 -5.32 4.00
C PRO A 46 -29.66 -4.68 2.71
N VAL A 47 -29.81 -5.31 1.56
CA VAL A 47 -29.39 -4.74 0.27
C VAL A 47 -30.34 -3.64 -0.19
N LEU A 48 -31.63 -3.80 0.04
CA LEU A 48 -32.63 -2.74 -0.21
C LEU A 48 -32.31 -1.50 0.62
N ASN A 49 -32.01 -1.71 1.91
CA ASN A 49 -31.62 -0.64 2.82
C ASN A 49 -30.32 0.05 2.37
N MET A 50 -29.30 -0.71 1.92
CA MET A 50 -28.08 -0.12 1.34
C MET A 50 -28.38 0.74 0.10
N ARG A 51 -29.31 0.33 -0.75
CA ARG A 51 -29.75 1.14 -1.91
C ARG A 51 -30.35 2.46 -1.46
N GLU A 52 -31.14 2.43 -0.41
CA GLU A 52 -31.75 3.65 0.17
C GLU A 52 -30.67 4.55 0.77
N VAL A 53 -29.75 3.99 1.56
CA VAL A 53 -28.57 4.72 2.10
C VAL A 53 -27.80 5.40 0.97
N TYR A 54 -27.48 4.65 -0.11
CA TYR A 54 -26.77 5.21 -1.26
C TYR A 54 -27.48 6.40 -1.90
N GLY A 55 -28.82 6.31 -2.03
CA GLY A 55 -29.63 7.39 -2.59
C GLY A 55 -29.70 8.65 -1.73
N ASN A 56 -29.56 8.50 -0.41
CA ASN A 56 -29.74 9.57 0.58
C ASN A 56 -28.43 10.19 1.09
N ILE A 57 -27.27 9.80 0.57
CA ILE A 57 -25.96 10.36 0.98
C ILE A 57 -25.93 11.87 0.73
N SER A 58 -25.63 12.62 1.78
CA SER A 58 -25.47 14.07 1.78
C SER A 58 -24.39 14.50 2.77
N LEU A 59 -23.89 15.72 2.67
CA LEU A 59 -22.87 16.27 3.60
C LEU A 59 -23.30 16.25 5.07
N ARG A 60 -24.61 16.14 5.37
CA ARG A 60 -25.13 16.21 6.73
C ARG A 60 -25.18 14.85 7.43
N ASN A 61 -25.17 13.75 6.69
CA ASN A 61 -25.39 12.40 7.20
C ASN A 61 -24.28 11.40 6.80
N LEU A 62 -23.09 11.86 6.41
CA LEU A 62 -22.02 10.97 5.95
C LEU A 62 -21.64 9.91 6.98
N GLN A 63 -21.54 10.28 8.27
CA GLN A 63 -21.20 9.34 9.34
C GLN A 63 -22.32 8.32 9.57
N GLU A 64 -23.59 8.74 9.55
CA GLU A 64 -24.72 7.84 9.65
C GLU A 64 -24.75 6.85 8.49
N CYS A 65 -24.63 7.33 7.25
CA CYS A 65 -24.57 6.47 6.06
C CYS A 65 -23.38 5.48 6.10
N TYR A 66 -22.25 5.89 6.64
CA TYR A 66 -21.10 5.00 6.83
C TYR A 66 -21.41 3.88 7.83
N ASN A 67 -21.97 4.22 8.99
CA ASN A 67 -22.33 3.25 10.01
C ASN A 67 -23.41 2.28 9.53
N ASP A 68 -24.41 2.78 8.82
CA ASP A 68 -25.45 1.96 8.21
C ASP A 68 -24.91 0.99 7.17
N ALA A 69 -23.98 1.46 6.32
CA ALA A 69 -23.33 0.62 5.33
C ALA A 69 -22.56 -0.53 5.97
N ILE A 70 -21.80 -0.28 7.05
CA ILE A 70 -21.09 -1.32 7.81
C ILE A 70 -22.09 -2.29 8.42
N TYR A 71 -23.12 -1.80 9.07
CA TYR A 71 -24.16 -2.62 9.72
C TYR A 71 -24.80 -3.60 8.73
N TYR A 72 -25.31 -3.10 7.60
CA TYR A 72 -25.96 -3.95 6.60
C TYR A 72 -25.01 -4.91 5.91
N ARG A 73 -23.76 -4.52 5.67
CA ARG A 73 -22.71 -5.43 5.16
C ARG A 73 -22.49 -6.59 6.12
N ASP A 74 -22.34 -6.31 7.41
CA ASP A 74 -22.06 -7.34 8.42
C ASP A 74 -23.28 -8.25 8.64
N GLU A 75 -24.49 -7.70 8.53
CA GLU A 75 -25.72 -8.50 8.50
C GLU A 75 -25.75 -9.46 7.31
N MET A 76 -25.43 -8.99 6.10
CA MET A 76 -25.34 -9.84 4.90
C MET A 76 -24.27 -10.91 5.02
N ARG A 77 -23.12 -10.62 5.62
CA ARG A 77 -22.06 -11.61 5.90
C ARG A 77 -22.55 -12.69 6.86
N LYS A 78 -23.29 -12.32 7.89
CA LYS A 78 -23.92 -13.25 8.82
C LYS A 78 -24.99 -14.12 8.15
N LEU A 79 -25.84 -13.54 7.30
CA LEU A 79 -26.83 -14.28 6.54
C LEU A 79 -26.16 -15.28 5.58
N PHE A 80 -25.07 -14.86 4.93
CA PHE A 80 -24.31 -15.75 4.06
C PHE A 80 -23.63 -16.91 4.82
N SER A 81 -23.01 -16.65 5.95
CA SER A 81 -22.36 -17.69 6.78
C SER A 81 -23.36 -18.72 7.32
N THR A 82 -24.64 -18.34 7.46
CA THR A 82 -25.73 -19.24 7.88
C THR A 82 -26.53 -19.87 6.72
N GLY A 83 -26.09 -19.65 5.48
CA GLY A 83 -26.74 -20.23 4.28
C GLY A 83 -28.09 -19.61 3.92
N ARG A 84 -28.46 -18.47 4.49
CA ARG A 84 -29.74 -17.79 4.23
C ARG A 84 -29.74 -16.93 2.97
N VAL A 85 -28.58 -16.54 2.49
CA VAL A 85 -28.37 -15.81 1.23
C VAL A 85 -27.31 -16.51 0.39
N ASN A 86 -27.42 -16.40 -0.93
CA ASN A 86 -26.48 -16.99 -1.87
C ASN A 86 -25.32 -16.03 -2.19
N LEU A 87 -24.31 -16.52 -2.93
CA LEU A 87 -23.12 -15.74 -3.29
C LEU A 87 -23.47 -14.51 -4.14
N ARG A 88 -24.45 -14.59 -5.04
CA ARG A 88 -24.87 -13.46 -5.89
C ARG A 88 -25.43 -12.32 -5.02
N GLN A 89 -26.29 -12.65 -4.06
CA GLN A 89 -26.87 -11.68 -3.14
C GLN A 89 -25.80 -11.04 -2.24
N ARG A 90 -24.82 -11.83 -1.76
CA ARG A 90 -23.67 -11.31 -1.01
C ARG A 90 -22.82 -10.36 -1.88
N THR A 91 -22.48 -10.78 -3.11
CA THR A 91 -21.71 -9.92 -4.03
C THR A 91 -22.43 -8.60 -4.32
N LEU A 92 -23.75 -8.63 -4.47
CA LEU A 92 -24.55 -7.42 -4.66
C LEU A 92 -24.46 -6.49 -3.45
N SER A 93 -24.47 -7.03 -2.23
CA SER A 93 -24.29 -6.20 -1.02
C SER A 93 -22.89 -5.57 -0.94
N GLU A 94 -21.83 -6.31 -1.29
CA GLU A 94 -20.46 -5.76 -1.31
C GLU A 94 -20.35 -4.64 -2.37
N ARG A 95 -21.00 -4.77 -3.53
CA ARG A 95 -21.04 -3.70 -4.55
C ARG A 95 -21.71 -2.44 -4.03
N PHE A 96 -22.85 -2.55 -3.35
CA PHE A 96 -23.49 -1.41 -2.71
C PHE A 96 -22.63 -0.80 -1.60
N PHE A 97 -22.01 -1.64 -0.77
CA PHE A 97 -21.13 -1.17 0.27
C PHE A 97 -20.00 -0.28 -0.30
N TRP A 98 -19.25 -0.79 -1.28
CA TRP A 98 -18.16 -0.04 -1.87
C TRP A 98 -18.63 1.22 -2.60
N ALA A 99 -19.77 1.18 -3.28
CA ALA A 99 -20.35 2.37 -3.90
C ALA A 99 -20.70 3.44 -2.86
N ILE A 100 -21.27 3.05 -1.70
CA ILE A 100 -21.56 3.97 -0.59
C ILE A 100 -20.25 4.58 -0.07
N ILE A 101 -19.21 3.75 0.22
CA ILE A 101 -17.93 4.20 0.75
C ILE A 101 -17.25 5.19 -0.20
N MET A 102 -17.21 4.89 -1.50
CA MET A 102 -16.65 5.78 -2.52
C MET A 102 -17.38 7.12 -2.58
N ARG A 103 -18.71 7.10 -2.55
CA ARG A 103 -19.52 8.32 -2.56
C ARG A 103 -19.33 9.15 -1.30
N ILE A 104 -19.21 8.50 -0.14
CA ILE A 104 -18.89 9.18 1.13
C ILE A 104 -17.50 9.82 1.03
N ALA A 105 -16.50 9.13 0.48
CA ALA A 105 -15.15 9.68 0.31
C ALA A 105 -15.15 10.93 -0.59
N GLN A 106 -15.89 10.90 -1.69
CA GLN A 106 -16.05 12.06 -2.59
C GLN A 106 -16.70 13.27 -1.90
N GLU A 107 -17.72 13.03 -1.08
CA GLU A 107 -18.40 14.09 -0.34
C GLU A 107 -17.60 14.58 0.87
N LYS A 108 -16.84 13.70 1.53
CA LYS A 108 -16.00 13.99 2.71
C LYS A 108 -15.01 15.13 2.47
N VAL A 109 -14.46 15.22 1.25
CA VAL A 109 -13.49 16.28 0.88
C VAL A 109 -14.05 17.70 1.07
N LYS A 110 -15.37 17.84 1.02
CA LYS A 110 -16.06 19.13 1.19
C LYS A 110 -16.27 19.53 2.65
N LEU A 111 -15.96 18.63 3.60
CA LEU A 111 -16.10 18.89 5.03
C LEU A 111 -14.95 19.76 5.57
N LYS A 112 -15.26 20.74 6.42
CA LYS A 112 -14.25 21.52 7.15
C LYS A 112 -13.55 20.71 8.24
N THR A 113 -14.24 19.75 8.82
CA THR A 113 -13.73 18.84 9.86
C THR A 113 -14.27 17.45 9.57
N VAL A 114 -13.37 16.49 9.42
CA VAL A 114 -13.73 15.10 9.12
C VAL A 114 -13.97 14.35 10.43
N PRO A 115 -15.16 13.73 10.64
CA PRO A 115 -15.41 12.85 11.78
C PRO A 115 -14.38 11.71 11.86
N ARG A 116 -14.08 11.25 13.09
CA ARG A 116 -13.06 10.22 13.32
C ARG A 116 -13.31 8.95 12.52
N ASP A 117 -14.54 8.48 12.49
CA ASP A 117 -14.93 7.23 11.80
C ASP A 117 -14.75 7.30 10.28
N LEU A 118 -14.67 8.52 9.72
CA LEU A 118 -14.46 8.74 8.29
C LEU A 118 -12.99 9.01 7.91
N GLN A 119 -12.08 9.09 8.89
CA GLN A 119 -10.66 9.40 8.61
C GLN A 119 -9.98 8.28 7.83
N ASP A 120 -10.29 7.03 8.16
CA ASP A 120 -9.65 5.85 7.58
C ASP A 120 -10.28 5.36 6.27
N ILE A 121 -11.30 6.07 5.75
CA ILE A 121 -11.94 5.70 4.48
C ILE A 121 -10.94 5.72 3.32
N ASP A 122 -10.03 6.69 3.29
CA ASP A 122 -9.06 6.82 2.20
C ASP A 122 -8.12 5.62 2.16
N VAL A 123 -7.71 5.10 3.32
CA VAL A 123 -6.91 3.87 3.43
C VAL A 123 -7.70 2.66 2.94
N SER A 124 -9.00 2.60 3.28
CA SER A 124 -9.87 1.51 2.84
C SER A 124 -10.11 1.49 1.33
N LEU A 125 -9.98 2.64 0.67
CA LEU A 125 -10.13 2.83 -0.77
C LEU A 125 -8.78 2.91 -1.51
N ALA A 126 -7.67 2.86 -0.78
CA ALA A 126 -6.35 2.91 -1.39
C ALA A 126 -6.11 1.69 -2.28
N ASP A 127 -5.49 1.92 -3.42
CA ASP A 127 -5.00 0.84 -4.25
C ASP A 127 -3.84 0.13 -3.56
N ILE A 128 -3.68 -1.17 -3.78
CA ILE A 128 -2.55 -1.93 -3.28
C ILE A 128 -1.59 -2.17 -4.43
N TYR A 129 -0.41 -1.56 -4.37
CA TYR A 129 0.66 -1.73 -5.34
C TYR A 129 1.61 -2.84 -4.86
N TYR A 130 1.66 -3.96 -5.57
CA TYR A 130 2.51 -5.10 -5.22
C TYR A 130 3.90 -4.91 -5.80
N GLY A 131 4.87 -4.67 -4.91
CA GLY A 131 6.27 -4.48 -5.26
C GLY A 131 7.07 -5.77 -5.28
N ASN A 132 7.97 -5.92 -6.24
CA ASN A 132 8.87 -7.08 -6.35
C ASN A 132 10.03 -6.98 -5.35
N PHE A 133 9.72 -7.08 -4.07
CA PHE A 133 10.68 -7.06 -2.96
C PHE A 133 10.08 -7.73 -1.71
N SER A 134 10.88 -7.84 -0.65
CA SER A 134 10.45 -8.19 0.70
C SER A 134 10.76 -7.05 1.66
N VAL A 135 9.78 -6.61 2.45
CA VAL A 135 9.99 -5.62 3.51
C VAL A 135 10.95 -6.18 4.56
N PHE A 136 10.82 -7.45 4.90
CA PHE A 136 11.65 -8.11 5.93
C PHE A 136 13.12 -8.19 5.54
N GLN A 137 13.38 -8.47 4.28
CA GLN A 137 14.74 -8.58 3.76
C GLN A 137 15.35 -7.21 3.44
N SER A 138 14.59 -6.31 2.81
CA SER A 138 15.14 -5.06 2.27
C SER A 138 14.88 -3.81 3.12
N LEU A 139 13.87 -3.82 3.99
CA LEU A 139 13.46 -2.71 4.83
C LEU A 139 13.07 -3.16 6.25
N PRO A 140 13.93 -3.94 6.94
CA PRO A 140 13.57 -4.53 8.24
C PRO A 140 13.16 -3.50 9.28
N ASP A 141 13.76 -2.32 9.28
CA ASP A 141 13.42 -1.27 10.25
C ASP A 141 12.02 -0.68 10.03
N SER A 142 11.48 -0.72 8.80
CA SER A 142 10.11 -0.30 8.54
C SER A 142 9.11 -1.17 9.31
N TRP A 143 9.36 -2.49 9.31
CA TRP A 143 8.54 -3.46 10.01
C TRP A 143 8.84 -3.51 11.53
N ALA A 144 10.14 -3.55 11.90
CA ALA A 144 10.53 -3.85 13.27
C ALA A 144 10.38 -2.66 14.24
N ILE A 145 10.53 -1.43 13.77
CA ILE A 145 10.54 -0.22 14.60
C ILE A 145 9.77 0.96 14.00
N ASP A 146 8.91 0.74 13.04
CA ASP A 146 8.12 1.77 12.35
C ASP A 146 8.98 2.91 11.75
N GLN A 147 10.22 2.58 11.30
CA GLN A 147 11.07 3.56 10.65
C GLN A 147 10.45 4.00 9.33
N LEU A 148 10.25 5.30 9.20
CA LEU A 148 9.77 5.89 7.95
C LEU A 148 10.93 6.14 6.99
N PHE A 149 10.71 5.79 5.72
CA PHE A 149 11.60 6.09 4.62
C PHE A 149 10.88 6.95 3.57
N PRO A 150 11.56 7.91 2.93
CA PRO A 150 10.98 8.61 1.79
C PRO A 150 10.74 7.61 0.64
N VAL A 151 9.54 7.60 0.11
CA VAL A 151 9.15 6.74 -1.02
C VAL A 151 8.58 7.59 -2.12
N MET A 152 8.98 7.35 -3.38
CA MET A 152 8.40 8.02 -4.51
C MET A 152 8.54 7.20 -5.81
N PRO A 153 7.68 7.44 -6.82
CA PRO A 153 7.92 6.95 -8.16
C PRO A 153 9.21 7.51 -8.73
N VAL A 154 9.96 6.69 -9.47
CA VAL A 154 11.14 7.15 -10.23
C VAL A 154 10.86 7.27 -11.73
N HIS A 155 9.62 7.01 -12.12
CA HIS A 155 9.08 7.17 -13.47
C HIS A 155 8.02 8.26 -13.53
N ARG A 156 7.76 8.80 -14.71
CA ARG A 156 6.64 9.68 -15.00
C ARG A 156 6.57 10.92 -14.08
N LEU A 157 7.73 11.45 -13.69
CA LEU A 157 7.85 12.58 -12.75
C LEU A 157 7.25 13.88 -13.27
N ASN A 158 6.93 13.97 -14.56
CA ASN A 158 6.24 15.08 -15.20
C ASN A 158 4.73 14.84 -15.38
N GLU A 159 4.21 13.69 -14.94
CA GLU A 159 2.78 13.38 -14.92
C GLU A 159 2.23 13.60 -13.52
N PHE A 160 0.98 14.07 -13.43
CA PHE A 160 0.32 14.21 -12.13
C PHE A 160 -0.17 12.83 -11.66
N PRO A 161 0.21 12.39 -10.44
CA PRO A 161 -0.26 11.13 -9.89
C PRO A 161 -1.76 11.23 -9.55
N SER A 162 -2.56 10.32 -10.07
CA SER A 162 -4.02 10.36 -9.95
C SER A 162 -4.60 9.25 -9.06
N ARG A 163 -3.74 8.42 -8.46
CA ARG A 163 -4.14 7.32 -7.59
C ARG A 163 -3.57 7.52 -6.19
N GLN A 164 -4.28 6.98 -5.20
CA GLN A 164 -3.79 6.88 -3.82
C GLN A 164 -3.54 5.41 -3.52
N GLY A 165 -2.35 5.05 -3.09
CA GLY A 165 -2.01 3.66 -2.87
C GLY A 165 -1.20 3.41 -1.61
N ILE A 166 -1.23 2.17 -1.17
CA ILE A 166 -0.27 1.58 -0.24
C ILE A 166 0.62 0.60 -1.01
N ILE A 167 1.79 0.30 -0.47
CA ILE A 167 2.72 -0.64 -1.08
C ILE A 167 2.67 -1.93 -0.27
N SER A 168 2.49 -3.05 -0.94
CA SER A 168 2.62 -4.39 -0.36
C SER A 168 3.79 -5.09 -1.02
N ASP A 169 4.59 -5.82 -0.24
CA ASP A 169 5.54 -6.77 -0.79
C ASP A 169 4.84 -8.03 -1.31
N ILE A 170 5.59 -8.99 -1.81
CA ILE A 170 5.07 -10.26 -2.31
C ILE A 170 5.31 -11.43 -1.35
N THR A 171 5.61 -11.15 -0.09
CA THR A 171 5.64 -12.18 0.96
C THR A 171 4.23 -12.58 1.37
N CYS A 172 4.08 -13.68 2.07
CA CYS A 172 2.76 -14.13 2.56
C CYS A 172 2.34 -13.45 3.88
N ASP A 173 3.23 -12.65 4.47
CA ASP A 173 2.99 -11.99 5.75
C ASP A 173 2.23 -10.67 5.56
N SER A 174 1.19 -10.45 6.37
CA SER A 174 0.39 -9.22 6.33
C SER A 174 1.15 -7.96 6.73
N ASP A 175 2.28 -8.10 7.42
CA ASP A 175 3.15 -6.99 7.83
C ASP A 175 4.12 -6.56 6.71
N GLY A 176 4.17 -7.31 5.60
CA GLY A 176 4.94 -6.99 4.40
C GLY A 176 4.35 -5.82 3.61
N ARG A 177 4.15 -4.66 4.26
CA ARG A 177 3.55 -3.49 3.63
C ARG A 177 4.14 -2.17 4.12
N ILE A 178 3.99 -1.13 3.30
CA ILE A 178 4.28 0.25 3.65
C ILE A 178 2.98 1.03 3.47
N ASP A 179 2.39 1.48 4.56
CA ASP A 179 1.11 2.20 4.63
C ASP A 179 1.21 3.51 5.42
N HIS A 180 2.44 3.95 5.69
CA HIS A 180 2.74 5.25 6.29
C HIS A 180 3.87 5.93 5.52
N PHE A 181 3.65 7.16 5.10
CA PHE A 181 4.56 7.89 4.22
C PHE A 181 4.88 9.27 4.78
N ILE A 182 6.11 9.72 4.53
CA ILE A 182 6.57 11.07 4.89
C ILE A 182 5.94 12.07 3.92
N ASP A 183 5.33 13.11 4.47
CA ASP A 183 4.77 14.23 3.72
C ASP A 183 5.22 15.55 4.35
N PRO A 184 5.42 16.63 3.59
CA PRO A 184 5.78 17.94 4.14
C PRO A 184 4.82 18.47 5.21
N GLN A 185 3.57 18.00 5.22
CA GLN A 185 2.55 18.39 6.20
C GLN A 185 2.44 17.40 7.37
N GLY A 186 3.23 16.33 7.39
CA GLY A 186 3.25 15.33 8.45
C GLY A 186 3.30 13.90 7.93
N LEU A 187 2.45 13.04 8.47
CA LEU A 187 2.34 11.64 8.11
C LEU A 187 1.12 11.42 7.23
N LYS A 188 1.30 10.73 6.11
CA LYS A 188 0.23 10.24 5.24
C LYS A 188 0.09 8.73 5.33
N THR A 189 -1.13 8.22 5.17
CA THR A 189 -1.46 6.79 5.14
C THR A 189 -1.55 6.23 3.72
N THR A 190 -1.40 7.08 2.72
CA THR A 190 -1.38 6.70 1.30
C THR A 190 -0.31 7.49 0.56
N LEU A 191 0.20 6.95 -0.52
CA LEU A 191 1.16 7.58 -1.42
C LEU A 191 0.46 7.99 -2.72
N ASP A 192 0.81 9.17 -3.24
CA ASP A 192 0.36 9.62 -4.57
C ASP A 192 1.08 8.82 -5.66
N LEU A 193 0.35 8.04 -6.43
CA LEU A 193 0.87 7.11 -7.43
C LEU A 193 0.17 7.28 -8.79
N HIS A 194 0.78 6.71 -9.82
CA HIS A 194 0.21 6.71 -11.17
C HIS A 194 -0.48 5.36 -11.44
N PRO A 195 -1.57 5.33 -12.22
CA PRO A 195 -2.14 4.06 -12.67
C PRO A 195 -1.11 3.29 -13.50
N LEU A 196 -1.07 1.96 -13.34
CA LEU A 196 -0.24 1.13 -14.19
C LEU A 196 -0.73 1.22 -15.64
N LYS A 197 0.18 1.08 -16.59
CA LYS A 197 -0.10 1.01 -18.02
C LYS A 197 0.38 -0.35 -18.55
N ASP A 198 -0.44 -1.00 -19.33
CA ASP A 198 -0.10 -2.31 -19.91
C ASP A 198 1.20 -2.23 -20.70
N GLY A 199 2.12 -3.14 -20.38
CA GLY A 199 3.42 -3.24 -21.06
C GLY A 199 4.46 -2.18 -20.66
N GLU A 200 4.17 -1.32 -19.69
CA GLU A 200 5.14 -0.40 -19.10
C GLU A 200 5.58 -0.86 -17.71
N GLU A 201 6.88 -0.86 -17.47
CA GLU A 201 7.42 -1.07 -16.12
C GLU A 201 7.20 0.18 -15.28
N TYR A 202 6.92 -0.01 -13.99
CA TYR A 202 6.72 1.08 -13.05
C TYR A 202 7.56 0.86 -11.80
N TYR A 203 8.62 1.65 -11.63
CA TYR A 203 9.55 1.53 -10.52
C TYR A 203 9.27 2.56 -9.44
N LEU A 204 9.34 2.09 -8.18
CA LEU A 204 9.34 2.94 -6.99
C LEU A 204 10.72 2.91 -6.36
N GLY A 205 11.12 4.05 -5.79
CA GLY A 205 12.33 4.21 -5.03
C GLY A 205 12.04 4.44 -3.55
N VAL A 206 12.74 3.70 -2.69
CA VAL A 206 12.80 3.95 -1.24
C VAL A 206 14.17 4.52 -0.92
N PHE A 207 14.19 5.73 -0.40
CA PHE A 207 15.42 6.50 -0.19
C PHE A 207 15.87 6.42 1.27
N LEU A 208 17.15 6.75 1.50
CA LEU A 208 17.77 6.80 2.82
C LEU A 208 17.86 5.43 3.51
N VAL A 209 18.04 4.37 2.74
CA VAL A 209 18.11 2.99 3.23
C VAL A 209 19.52 2.49 3.52
N GLY A 210 20.56 3.36 3.45
CA GLY A 210 21.95 2.98 3.65
C GLY A 210 22.32 2.60 5.09
N ALA A 211 21.48 2.88 6.07
CA ALA A 211 21.73 2.54 7.47
C ALA A 211 20.95 1.28 7.86
N TYR A 212 21.65 0.23 8.25
CA TYR A 212 21.14 -1.01 8.89
C TYR A 212 20.36 -1.96 7.99
N GLN A 213 19.67 -1.49 6.94
CA GLN A 213 18.71 -2.33 6.21
C GLN A 213 19.34 -3.58 5.61
N GLU A 214 20.47 -3.44 4.93
CA GLU A 214 21.16 -4.55 4.29
C GLU A 214 21.75 -5.56 5.29
N THR A 215 22.24 -5.08 6.44
CA THR A 215 22.86 -5.93 7.46
C THR A 215 21.89 -6.57 8.43
N LEU A 216 20.69 -6.03 8.58
CA LEU A 216 19.64 -6.53 9.47
C LEU A 216 18.48 -7.19 8.70
N GLY A 217 18.57 -7.22 7.38
CA GLY A 217 17.61 -7.92 6.53
C GLY A 217 17.50 -9.38 6.92
N ASP A 218 16.29 -9.93 6.92
CA ASP A 218 16.00 -11.31 7.26
C ASP A 218 15.38 -12.03 6.09
N LEU A 219 15.82 -13.26 5.85
CA LEU A 219 15.25 -14.11 4.82
C LEU A 219 13.80 -14.42 5.15
N HIS A 220 12.91 -14.09 4.25
CA HIS A 220 11.47 -14.33 4.42
C HIS A 220 10.90 -15.01 3.18
N ASN A 221 10.22 -16.13 3.36
CA ASN A 221 9.85 -17.05 2.29
C ASN A 221 11.09 -17.48 1.48
N LEU A 222 11.05 -17.33 0.16
CA LEU A 222 12.19 -17.59 -0.74
C LEU A 222 12.79 -16.29 -1.29
N MET A 223 12.62 -15.19 -0.54
CA MET A 223 13.16 -13.87 -0.86
C MET A 223 14.48 -13.69 -0.12
N GLY A 224 15.56 -13.59 -0.86
CA GLY A 224 16.90 -13.32 -0.36
C GLY A 224 17.43 -11.95 -0.78
N ASP A 225 18.73 -11.78 -0.77
CA ASP A 225 19.38 -10.52 -1.12
C ASP A 225 19.02 -10.06 -2.53
N THR A 226 18.79 -8.76 -2.67
CA THR A 226 18.47 -8.12 -3.96
C THR A 226 19.75 -7.92 -4.78
N ASN A 227 19.61 -7.71 -6.09
CA ASN A 227 20.74 -7.26 -6.92
C ASN A 227 21.23 -5.89 -6.43
N VAL A 228 22.54 -5.71 -6.35
CA VAL A 228 23.19 -4.46 -5.94
C VAL A 228 24.01 -3.89 -7.07
N VAL A 229 23.81 -2.61 -7.36
CA VAL A 229 24.62 -1.85 -8.31
C VAL A 229 25.25 -0.68 -7.59
N SER A 230 26.58 -0.62 -7.59
CA SER A 230 27.34 0.51 -7.06
C SER A 230 27.64 1.50 -8.19
N ILE A 231 27.26 2.75 -7.98
CA ILE A 231 27.53 3.84 -8.92
C ILE A 231 28.40 4.90 -8.25
N ARG A 232 29.25 5.55 -9.04
CA ARG A 232 29.95 6.76 -8.65
C ARG A 232 29.39 7.91 -9.46
N VAL A 233 29.01 8.97 -8.78
CA VAL A 233 28.51 10.21 -9.41
C VAL A 233 29.62 11.25 -9.40
N ASP A 234 29.90 11.84 -10.54
CA ASP A 234 30.91 12.88 -10.69
C ASP A 234 30.33 14.27 -10.35
N PRO A 235 31.17 15.25 -9.96
CA PRO A 235 30.71 16.60 -9.63
C PRO A 235 29.98 17.33 -10.77
N ASP A 236 30.22 16.97 -12.02
CA ASP A 236 29.61 17.50 -13.23
C ASP A 236 28.31 16.76 -13.64
N GLY A 237 27.87 15.78 -12.83
CA GLY A 237 26.63 15.03 -13.01
C GLY A 237 26.77 13.78 -13.89
N GLY A 238 28.02 13.42 -14.30
CA GLY A 238 28.32 12.12 -14.89
C GLY A 238 28.22 10.99 -13.86
N TYR A 239 28.10 9.76 -14.31
CA TYR A 239 28.15 8.58 -13.44
C TYR A 239 28.85 7.41 -14.10
N GLU A 240 29.42 6.53 -13.30
CA GLU A 240 30.00 5.26 -13.72
C GLU A 240 29.49 4.10 -12.88
N TYR A 241 29.32 2.93 -13.51
CA TYR A 241 29.08 1.67 -12.79
C TYR A 241 30.40 1.16 -12.21
N VAL A 242 30.45 1.07 -10.89
CA VAL A 242 31.67 0.61 -10.18
C VAL A 242 31.64 -0.88 -9.95
N ARG A 243 30.50 -1.43 -9.57
CA ARG A 243 30.33 -2.84 -9.24
C ARG A 243 28.87 -3.27 -9.37
N GLU A 244 28.69 -4.50 -9.82
CA GLU A 244 27.40 -5.21 -9.80
C GLU A 244 27.55 -6.47 -8.96
N ILE A 245 26.57 -6.74 -8.09
CA ILE A 245 26.48 -7.95 -7.29
C ILE A 245 25.12 -8.54 -7.58
N ARG A 246 25.09 -9.81 -7.98
CA ARG A 246 23.86 -10.56 -8.16
C ARG A 246 23.26 -10.89 -6.80
N GLY A 247 21.97 -10.71 -6.67
CA GLY A 247 21.19 -11.17 -5.52
C GLY A 247 21.00 -12.68 -5.49
N ASP A 248 20.39 -13.17 -4.44
CA ASP A 248 20.16 -14.59 -4.22
C ASP A 248 19.15 -15.18 -5.20
N SER A 249 19.41 -16.40 -5.60
CA SER A 249 18.41 -17.23 -6.28
C SER A 249 17.62 -18.05 -5.27
N VAL A 250 16.49 -18.61 -5.69
CA VAL A 250 15.72 -19.57 -4.88
C VAL A 250 16.59 -20.75 -4.43
N ALA A 251 17.53 -21.18 -5.26
CA ALA A 251 18.47 -22.25 -4.93
C ALA A 251 19.41 -21.85 -3.78
N ASP A 252 19.88 -20.59 -3.77
CA ASP A 252 20.74 -20.08 -2.69
C ASP A 252 19.99 -20.09 -1.36
N ILE A 253 18.71 -19.62 -1.35
CA ILE A 253 17.88 -19.62 -0.15
C ILE A 253 17.57 -21.04 0.34
N LEU A 254 17.23 -21.96 -0.55
CA LEU A 254 17.00 -23.36 -0.19
C LEU A 254 18.24 -24.00 0.39
N SER A 255 19.42 -23.71 -0.18
CA SER A 255 20.70 -24.18 0.34
C SER A 255 21.00 -23.65 1.74
N TYR A 256 20.66 -22.38 2.01
CA TYR A 256 20.81 -21.77 3.33
C TYR A 256 19.99 -22.48 4.42
N VAL A 257 18.81 -22.98 4.09
CA VAL A 257 17.95 -23.75 5.00
C VAL A 257 18.15 -25.27 4.85
N GLU A 258 19.30 -25.70 4.34
CA GLU A 258 19.79 -27.09 4.31
C GLU A 258 18.99 -28.04 3.41
N TYR A 259 18.33 -27.51 2.35
CA TYR A 259 17.77 -28.36 1.30
C TYR A 259 18.87 -28.82 0.36
N ASP A 260 18.89 -30.14 0.08
CA ASP A 260 19.74 -30.73 -0.95
C ASP A 260 19.09 -30.51 -2.33
N LEU A 261 19.82 -29.85 -3.20
CA LEU A 261 19.40 -29.50 -4.57
C LEU A 261 19.95 -30.43 -5.64
N SER A 262 20.63 -31.52 -5.23
CA SER A 262 21.22 -32.54 -6.13
C SER A 262 20.21 -33.59 -6.62
#